data_d86f13df7312899c61c16aad8a31acb5
#
_entry.id   d86f13df7312899c61c16aad8a31acb5
#
_cell.length_a   1.000
_cell.length_b   1.000
_cell.length_c   1.000
_cell.angle_alpha   90.00
_cell.angle_beta   90.00
_cell.angle_gamma   90.00
#
_symmetry.space_group_name_H-M   'P 1'
#
loop_
_entity.id
_entity.type
_entity.pdbx_description
1 polymer ?
#
loop_
_entity_poly.entity_id
_entity_poly.type
_entity_poly.pdbx_seq_one_letter_code
_entity_poly.pdbx_strand_id
1 'polypeptide(L)'
;MVVAAGLHQEWSGPVSQTKTPPPPIALRSVDQETRVIKRIALFAFWLNLALVIMKGVLALWSNSLAVTAGAIDSGTDAVASLVLYVGVRLSTRKTPSFPLGLYKIENFISVVVALFIFFAGYEIAREALSASKRPPDISISVVVLLAAGTLAIYLFGLYATRVGRRTESPTLVAEGKHRQVDVLASIVVVASALAGYFHWSATLLGVSIDQIAAAAVLIFIAWAGWELLVDGMRVLLDASVGFETLNQVSKILEGHPMVVKVSSLIGRNAGRFRFLQASIILRTGDLEKAHQISELLEEEIYQQVPHVERVMIHYEPQPRTHVRIAVPLANRDGGVSDHFGDSPCFALVTVRLEDAAVEKREVMDNPHRAVDVAKGIRVAEWLVGQNVDHVVMKEDLSRKGPGYVLANAGIRSSLTTALRLEEAVEEVVQAVTQHPSDRLRGGSNEDRKNGVHPIG
;
A
#
# COMPACT_ATOMS: atom_id res chain seq x y z
N MET A 1 25.74 27.12 -31.25
CA MET A 1 25.80 26.72 -32.67
C MET A 1 26.22 25.25 -32.69
N VAL A 2 25.31 24.36 -33.19
CA VAL A 2 25.57 22.96 -33.61
C VAL A 2 26.01 22.03 -32.45
N VAL A 3 25.42 20.90 -32.05
CA VAL A 3 24.53 19.86 -32.62
C VAL A 3 23.94 19.09 -31.44
N ALA A 4 22.68 18.89 -31.40
CA ALA A 4 22.05 17.78 -30.66
C ALA A 4 20.76 17.40 -31.40
N ALA A 5 20.91 16.58 -32.41
CA ALA A 5 19.80 15.92 -33.10
C ALA A 5 20.01 14.41 -32.99
N GLY A 6 18.94 13.74 -32.64
CA GLY A 6 18.75 12.33 -32.96
C GLY A 6 18.92 11.35 -31.81
N LEU A 7 17.80 10.88 -31.30
CA LEU A 7 17.43 9.48 -31.09
C LEU A 7 16.08 9.40 -30.36
N HIS A 8 15.01 9.85 -31.07
CA HIS A 8 13.67 9.36 -30.77
C HIS A 8 13.46 8.09 -31.61
N GLN A 9 13.74 6.94 -31.03
CA GLN A 9 13.25 5.69 -31.58
C GLN A 9 11.89 5.42 -30.94
N GLU A 10 10.82 5.75 -31.69
CA GLU A 10 9.45 5.38 -31.36
C GLU A 10 9.33 3.85 -31.34
N TRP A 11 9.06 3.30 -30.17
CA TRP A 11 8.69 1.91 -30.00
C TRP A 11 7.21 1.75 -30.41
N SER A 12 6.94 1.48 -31.71
CA SER A 12 5.62 1.17 -32.25
C SER A 12 5.41 -0.34 -32.33
N GLY A 13 5.30 -1.01 -31.18
CA GLY A 13 4.72 -2.35 -31.13
C GLY A 13 3.19 -2.25 -31.09
N PRO A 14 2.43 -3.15 -31.74
CA PRO A 14 0.97 -3.13 -31.68
C PRO A 14 0.51 -3.43 -30.25
N VAL A 15 0.12 -2.39 -29.53
CA VAL A 15 -0.64 -2.55 -28.29
C VAL A 15 -1.99 -3.16 -28.68
N SER A 16 -2.14 -4.45 -28.45
CA SER A 16 -3.44 -5.10 -28.47
C SER A 16 -4.38 -4.26 -27.61
N GLN A 17 -5.44 -3.73 -28.23
CA GLN A 17 -6.53 -3.07 -27.52
C GLN A 17 -7.26 -4.14 -26.70
N THR A 18 -6.72 -4.51 -25.55
CA THR A 18 -7.46 -5.22 -24.52
C THR A 18 -8.58 -4.28 -24.08
N LYS A 19 -9.82 -4.66 -24.36
CA LYS A 19 -11.01 -4.00 -23.80
C LYS A 19 -10.76 -3.86 -22.30
N THR A 20 -10.60 -2.62 -21.85
CA THR A 20 -10.57 -2.34 -20.40
C THR A 20 -11.81 -2.98 -19.79
N PRO A 21 -11.65 -3.90 -18.83
CA PRO A 21 -12.81 -4.46 -18.14
C PRO A 21 -13.63 -3.32 -17.54
N PRO A 22 -14.96 -3.45 -17.47
CA PRO A 22 -15.79 -2.43 -16.84
C PRO A 22 -15.28 -2.19 -15.42
N PRO A 23 -15.23 -0.92 -14.97
CA PRO A 23 -14.70 -0.60 -13.66
C PRO A 23 -15.44 -1.43 -12.59
N PRO A 24 -14.71 -2.05 -11.64
CA PRO A 24 -15.31 -2.82 -10.57
C PRO A 24 -16.39 -2.01 -9.85
N ILE A 25 -17.39 -2.68 -9.31
CA ILE A 25 -18.54 -2.06 -8.59
C ILE A 25 -18.04 -1.07 -7.52
N ALA A 26 -16.89 -1.33 -6.90
CA ALA A 26 -16.20 -0.45 -5.97
C ALA A 26 -15.88 0.94 -6.54
N LEU A 27 -15.54 1.09 -7.82
CA LEU A 27 -15.23 2.39 -8.44
C LEU A 27 -16.49 3.26 -8.62
N ARG A 28 -17.67 2.67 -8.80
CA ARG A 28 -18.95 3.43 -8.88
C ARG A 28 -19.34 4.01 -7.53
N SER A 29 -19.09 3.30 -6.43
CA SER A 29 -19.35 3.80 -5.07
C SER A 29 -18.38 4.94 -4.71
N VAL A 30 -17.11 4.84 -5.07
CA VAL A 30 -16.07 5.87 -4.87
C VAL A 30 -16.41 7.18 -5.60
N ASP A 31 -16.96 7.12 -6.81
CA ASP A 31 -17.35 8.33 -7.56
C ASP A 31 -18.58 9.03 -6.96
N GLN A 32 -19.54 8.29 -6.43
CA GLN A 32 -20.68 8.86 -5.72
C GLN A 32 -20.25 9.49 -4.39
N GLU A 33 -19.47 8.78 -3.61
CA GLU A 33 -18.88 9.27 -2.37
C GLU A 33 -18.06 10.55 -2.59
N THR A 34 -17.19 10.54 -3.61
CA THR A 34 -16.40 11.71 -4.00
C THR A 34 -17.26 12.94 -4.30
N ARG A 35 -18.40 12.76 -4.98
CA ARG A 35 -19.32 13.87 -5.29
C ARG A 35 -20.00 14.40 -4.03
N VAL A 36 -20.39 13.51 -3.12
CA VAL A 36 -21.00 13.93 -1.84
C VAL A 36 -19.98 14.66 -0.98
N ILE A 37 -18.78 14.16 -0.84
CA ILE A 37 -17.68 14.80 -0.09
C ILE A 37 -17.40 16.20 -0.65
N LYS A 38 -17.27 16.35 -1.99
CA LYS A 38 -17.06 17.64 -2.64
C LYS A 38 -18.16 18.66 -2.33
N ARG A 39 -19.42 18.25 -2.36
CA ARG A 39 -20.55 19.14 -2.05
C ARG A 39 -20.55 19.57 -0.59
N ILE A 40 -20.30 18.64 0.33
CA ILE A 40 -20.23 18.95 1.76
C ILE A 40 -19.03 19.84 2.08
N ALA A 41 -17.85 19.55 1.51
CA ALA A 41 -16.66 20.38 1.67
C ALA A 41 -16.87 21.81 1.13
N LEU A 42 -17.53 21.95 -0.02
CA LEU A 42 -17.87 23.27 -0.58
C LEU A 42 -18.89 24.00 0.28
N PHE A 43 -19.90 23.32 0.81
CA PHE A 43 -20.86 23.92 1.73
C PHE A 43 -20.17 24.33 3.05
N ALA A 44 -19.31 23.50 3.61
CA ALA A 44 -18.50 23.81 4.78
C ALA A 44 -17.63 25.06 4.55
N PHE A 45 -16.99 25.16 3.39
CA PHE A 45 -16.20 26.35 3.03
C PHE A 45 -17.03 27.63 3.06
N TRP A 46 -18.19 27.65 2.41
CA TRP A 46 -19.04 28.83 2.38
C TRP A 46 -19.60 29.18 3.75
N LEU A 47 -19.98 28.18 4.55
CA LEU A 47 -20.44 28.39 5.93
C LEU A 47 -19.31 28.99 6.77
N ASN A 48 -18.11 28.46 6.74
CA ASN A 48 -16.98 28.99 7.51
C ASN A 48 -16.56 30.36 7.03
N LEU A 49 -16.58 30.62 5.73
CA LEU A 49 -16.30 31.98 5.19
C LEU A 49 -17.31 32.99 5.69
N ALA A 50 -18.59 32.65 5.74
CA ALA A 50 -19.62 33.55 6.32
C ALA A 50 -19.37 33.81 7.82
N LEU A 51 -18.96 32.74 8.57
CA LEU A 51 -18.61 32.87 9.99
C LEU A 51 -17.36 33.70 10.21
N VAL A 52 -16.34 33.56 9.37
CA VAL A 52 -15.12 34.42 9.41
C VAL A 52 -15.48 35.90 9.24
N ILE A 53 -16.28 36.22 8.22
CA ILE A 53 -16.72 37.59 7.96
C ILE A 53 -17.53 38.10 9.13
N MET A 54 -18.51 37.35 9.61
CA MET A 54 -19.34 37.71 10.74
C MET A 54 -18.51 37.97 12.02
N LYS A 55 -17.70 36.94 12.44
CA LYS A 55 -16.87 37.07 13.64
C LYS A 55 -15.79 38.12 13.49
N GLY A 56 -15.22 38.33 12.29
CA GLY A 56 -14.25 39.38 12.01
C GLY A 56 -14.83 40.77 12.21
N VAL A 57 -16.03 41.04 11.68
CA VAL A 57 -16.75 42.30 11.91
C VAL A 57 -17.08 42.49 13.39
N LEU A 58 -17.54 41.42 14.06
CA LEU A 58 -17.84 41.47 15.51
C LEU A 58 -16.58 41.71 16.33
N ALA A 59 -15.44 41.13 15.96
CA ALA A 59 -14.15 41.35 16.61
C ALA A 59 -13.70 42.80 16.54
N LEU A 60 -13.85 43.46 15.37
CA LEU A 60 -13.54 44.87 15.17
C LEU A 60 -14.47 45.78 15.97
N TRP A 61 -15.74 45.43 16.09
CA TRP A 61 -16.71 46.24 16.85
C TRP A 61 -16.60 46.07 18.36
N SER A 62 -16.32 44.83 18.83
CA SER A 62 -16.27 44.52 20.26
C SER A 62 -14.90 44.70 20.89
N ASN A 63 -13.84 44.85 20.11
CA ASN A 63 -12.45 44.88 20.58
C ASN A 63 -12.08 43.66 21.48
N SER A 64 -12.80 42.54 21.32
CA SER A 64 -12.61 41.32 22.11
C SER A 64 -11.55 40.40 21.47
N LEU A 65 -10.55 40.02 22.25
CA LEU A 65 -9.52 39.05 21.84
C LEU A 65 -10.09 37.66 21.64
N ALA A 66 -11.04 37.26 22.48
CA ALA A 66 -11.69 35.96 22.35
C ALA A 66 -12.49 35.87 21.04
N VAL A 67 -13.20 36.95 20.64
CA VAL A 67 -13.92 37.00 19.37
C VAL A 67 -12.94 37.00 18.19
N THR A 68 -11.81 37.74 18.29
CA THR A 68 -10.74 37.73 17.28
C THR A 68 -10.15 36.34 17.11
N ALA A 69 -9.81 35.64 18.22
CA ALA A 69 -9.33 34.26 18.20
C ALA A 69 -10.35 33.32 17.56
N GLY A 70 -11.64 33.45 17.90
CA GLY A 70 -12.72 32.69 17.28
C GLY A 70 -12.94 32.99 15.79
N ALA A 71 -12.62 34.19 15.32
CA ALA A 71 -12.65 34.53 13.89
C ALA A 71 -11.53 33.84 13.12
N ILE A 72 -10.33 33.83 13.70
CA ILE A 72 -9.16 33.12 13.12
C ILE A 72 -9.37 31.62 13.10
N ASP A 73 -9.92 31.05 14.16
CA ASP A 73 -10.33 29.64 14.23
C ASP A 73 -11.27 29.26 13.07
N SER A 74 -12.35 30.02 12.87
CA SER A 74 -13.25 29.84 11.73
C SER A 74 -12.56 30.07 10.38
N GLY A 75 -11.56 30.96 10.30
CA GLY A 75 -10.73 31.17 9.12
C GLY A 75 -9.90 29.96 8.76
N THR A 76 -9.30 29.34 9.76
CA THR A 76 -8.57 28.10 9.65
C THR A 76 -9.45 26.98 9.08
N ASP A 77 -10.66 26.86 9.59
CA ASP A 77 -11.64 25.90 9.14
C ASP A 77 -12.11 26.13 7.70
N ALA A 78 -12.25 27.41 7.29
CA ALA A 78 -12.58 27.76 5.92
C ALA A 78 -11.46 27.30 4.96
N VAL A 79 -10.20 27.56 5.33
CA VAL A 79 -9.04 27.15 4.54
C VAL A 79 -8.96 25.61 4.51
N ALA A 80 -9.14 24.92 5.62
CA ALA A 80 -9.14 23.44 5.68
C ALA A 80 -10.23 22.84 4.76
N SER A 81 -11.45 23.40 4.77
CA SER A 81 -12.56 22.98 3.91
C SER A 81 -12.28 23.24 2.42
N LEU A 82 -11.62 24.36 2.08
CA LEU A 82 -11.19 24.67 0.71
C LEU A 82 -10.11 23.68 0.24
N VAL A 83 -9.14 23.40 1.10
CA VAL A 83 -8.06 22.43 0.85
C VAL A 83 -8.64 21.05 0.59
N LEU A 84 -9.59 20.61 1.42
CA LEU A 84 -10.28 19.34 1.20
C LEU A 84 -10.97 19.30 -0.17
N TYR A 85 -11.68 20.38 -0.54
CA TYR A 85 -12.34 20.46 -1.84
C TYR A 85 -11.34 20.42 -3.02
N VAL A 86 -10.29 21.23 -2.96
CA VAL A 86 -9.25 21.31 -4.01
C VAL A 86 -8.43 20.01 -4.05
N GLY A 87 -8.04 19.47 -2.89
CA GLY A 87 -7.31 18.24 -2.75
C GLY A 87 -8.05 17.06 -3.38
N VAL A 88 -9.33 16.90 -3.04
CA VAL A 88 -10.21 15.87 -3.63
C VAL A 88 -10.37 16.04 -5.16
N ARG A 89 -10.29 17.25 -5.67
CA ARG A 89 -10.38 17.51 -7.11
C ARG A 89 -9.07 17.24 -7.85
N LEU A 90 -7.93 17.49 -7.22
CA LEU A 90 -6.60 17.35 -7.82
C LEU A 90 -6.01 15.96 -7.60
N SER A 91 -6.28 15.33 -6.46
CA SER A 91 -5.66 14.07 -6.04
C SER A 91 -5.84 12.94 -7.05
N THR A 92 -6.99 12.88 -7.71
CA THR A 92 -7.31 11.83 -8.69
C THR A 92 -6.72 12.08 -10.08
N ARG A 93 -6.04 13.23 -10.31
CA ARG A 93 -5.44 13.52 -11.62
C ARG A 93 -4.13 12.75 -11.79
N LYS A 94 -4.07 11.96 -12.86
CA LYS A 94 -2.86 11.28 -13.33
C LYS A 94 -2.30 12.06 -14.52
N THR A 95 -1.02 12.37 -14.48
CA THR A 95 -0.31 13.08 -15.57
C THR A 95 0.94 12.28 -15.94
N PRO A 96 1.55 12.50 -17.13
CA PRO A 96 2.80 11.83 -17.47
C PRO A 96 3.93 12.03 -16.45
N SER A 97 3.99 13.20 -15.82
CA SER A 97 4.97 13.50 -14.76
C SER A 97 4.61 12.88 -13.41
N PHE A 98 3.35 12.52 -13.18
CA PHE A 98 2.85 11.91 -11.95
C PHE A 98 1.95 10.71 -12.28
N PRO A 99 2.53 9.59 -12.76
CA PRO A 99 1.77 8.45 -13.25
C PRO A 99 0.99 7.72 -12.15
N LEU A 100 1.47 7.80 -10.90
CA LEU A 100 0.76 7.26 -9.73
C LEU A 100 -0.36 8.19 -9.21
N GLY A 101 -0.52 9.40 -9.79
CA GLY A 101 -1.48 10.40 -9.34
C GLY A 101 -0.92 11.40 -8.32
N LEU A 102 -1.65 12.50 -8.13
CA LEU A 102 -1.28 13.59 -7.22
C LEU A 102 -1.87 13.40 -5.80
N TYR A 103 -2.06 12.17 -5.37
CA TYR A 103 -2.77 11.85 -4.12
C TYR A 103 -2.20 12.54 -2.88
N LYS A 104 -0.88 12.73 -2.79
CA LYS A 104 -0.21 13.38 -1.65
C LYS A 104 -0.32 14.90 -1.62
N ILE A 105 -0.86 15.54 -2.68
CA ILE A 105 -0.98 17.00 -2.72
C ILE A 105 -1.91 17.51 -1.61
N GLU A 106 -2.93 16.74 -1.27
CA GLU A 106 -3.86 17.04 -0.18
C GLU A 106 -3.10 17.18 1.17
N ASN A 107 -2.21 16.23 1.46
CA ASN A 107 -1.40 16.24 2.68
C ASN A 107 -0.35 17.35 2.68
N PHE A 108 0.25 17.64 1.51
CA PHE A 108 1.18 18.76 1.38
C PHE A 108 0.50 20.10 1.71
N ILE A 109 -0.69 20.33 1.15
CA ILE A 109 -1.46 21.53 1.43
C ILE A 109 -1.87 21.58 2.91
N SER A 110 -2.25 20.44 3.52
CA SER A 110 -2.57 20.37 4.96
C SER A 110 -1.40 20.81 5.83
N VAL A 111 -0.17 20.42 5.50
CA VAL A 111 1.04 20.89 6.20
C VAL A 111 1.22 22.40 6.06
N VAL A 112 1.04 22.96 4.85
CA VAL A 112 1.13 24.41 4.62
C VAL A 112 0.08 25.15 5.45
N VAL A 113 -1.15 24.65 5.48
CA VAL A 113 -2.24 25.24 6.29
C VAL A 113 -1.88 25.19 7.77
N ALA A 114 -1.36 24.09 8.28
CA ALA A 114 -0.93 23.98 9.68
C ALA A 114 0.12 25.04 10.05
N LEU A 115 1.06 25.35 9.15
CA LEU A 115 2.04 26.42 9.37
C LEU A 115 1.37 27.81 9.43
N PHE A 116 0.38 28.07 8.58
CA PHE A 116 -0.40 29.31 8.65
C PHE A 116 -1.21 29.42 9.94
N ILE A 117 -1.77 28.31 10.44
CA ILE A 117 -2.46 28.23 11.73
C ILE A 117 -1.53 28.65 12.87
N PHE A 118 -0.32 28.11 12.92
CA PHE A 118 0.66 28.46 13.94
C PHE A 118 1.07 29.95 13.86
N PHE A 119 1.26 30.47 12.64
CA PHE A 119 1.58 31.87 12.46
C PHE A 119 0.43 32.78 12.95
N ALA A 120 -0.82 32.45 12.61
CA ALA A 120 -1.99 33.20 13.09
C ALA A 120 -2.14 33.10 14.61
N GLY A 121 -1.93 31.91 15.19
CA GLY A 121 -1.92 31.70 16.65
C GLY A 121 -0.84 32.55 17.34
N TYR A 122 0.36 32.63 16.76
CA TYR A 122 1.44 33.48 17.27
C TYR A 122 1.03 34.97 17.32
N GLU A 123 0.41 35.49 16.26
CA GLU A 123 -0.04 36.89 16.21
C GLU A 123 -1.11 37.18 17.29
N ILE A 124 -2.06 36.27 17.50
CA ILE A 124 -3.05 36.40 18.58
C ILE A 124 -2.37 36.36 19.96
N ALA A 125 -1.43 35.44 20.16
CA ALA A 125 -0.71 35.35 21.43
C ALA A 125 0.10 36.63 21.72
N ARG A 126 0.77 37.16 20.70
CA ARG A 126 1.51 38.42 20.79
C ARG A 126 0.60 39.61 21.16
N GLU A 127 -0.55 39.68 20.52
CA GLU A 127 -1.55 40.73 20.81
C GLU A 127 -2.14 40.55 22.21
N ALA A 128 -2.42 39.34 22.64
CA ALA A 128 -2.92 39.06 23.98
C ALA A 128 -1.95 39.45 25.09
N LEU A 129 -0.65 39.33 24.83
CA LEU A 129 0.41 39.72 25.79
C LEU A 129 0.73 41.22 25.78
N SER A 130 0.37 41.95 24.71
CA SER A 130 0.59 43.40 24.67
C SER A 130 -0.37 44.11 25.62
N ALA A 131 0.19 44.83 26.59
CA ALA A 131 -0.48 45.31 27.80
C ALA A 131 -1.47 46.47 27.63
N SER A 132 -1.70 46.99 26.42
CA SER A 132 -2.55 48.16 26.21
C SER A 132 -3.94 47.75 25.71
N LYS A 133 -4.88 47.51 26.64
CA LYS A 133 -6.21 47.04 26.24
C LYS A 133 -7.34 47.89 26.79
N ARG A 134 -8.16 48.34 25.86
CA ARG A 134 -9.50 48.83 26.19
C ARG A 134 -10.35 47.61 26.60
N PRO A 135 -11.21 47.73 27.62
CA PRO A 135 -12.14 46.65 27.92
C PRO A 135 -13.02 46.36 26.70
N PRO A 136 -13.39 45.08 26.47
CA PRO A 136 -14.24 44.72 25.34
C PRO A 136 -15.62 45.41 25.48
N ASP A 137 -16.10 46.01 24.38
CA ASP A 137 -17.44 46.58 24.31
C ASP A 137 -18.38 45.57 23.66
N ILE A 138 -19.06 44.78 24.48
CA ILE A 138 -19.91 43.69 24.03
C ILE A 138 -21.39 44.11 24.13
N SER A 139 -22.02 44.25 22.95
CA SER A 139 -23.47 44.42 22.87
C SER A 139 -24.19 43.05 22.83
N ILE A 140 -25.48 43.06 23.18
CA ILE A 140 -26.31 41.84 23.10
C ILE A 140 -26.34 41.26 21.66
N SER A 141 -26.24 42.11 20.65
CA SER A 141 -26.20 41.71 19.24
C SER A 141 -24.97 40.81 18.94
N VAL A 142 -23.81 41.14 19.54
CA VAL A 142 -22.59 40.33 19.42
C VAL A 142 -22.81 38.96 19.99
N VAL A 143 -23.37 38.84 21.21
CA VAL A 143 -23.64 37.56 21.86
C VAL A 143 -24.62 36.72 21.05
N VAL A 144 -25.71 37.30 20.58
CA VAL A 144 -26.73 36.61 19.79
C VAL A 144 -26.14 36.06 18.46
N LEU A 145 -25.35 36.89 17.75
CA LEU A 145 -24.74 36.47 16.50
C LEU A 145 -23.67 35.38 16.69
N LEU A 146 -22.87 35.46 17.75
CA LEU A 146 -21.91 34.41 18.10
C LEU A 146 -22.61 33.08 18.46
N ALA A 147 -23.69 33.15 19.27
CA ALA A 147 -24.50 31.99 19.61
C ALA A 147 -25.17 31.37 18.38
N ALA A 148 -25.69 32.17 17.46
CA ALA A 148 -26.26 31.71 16.20
C ALA A 148 -25.21 31.03 15.32
N GLY A 149 -23.99 31.59 15.24
CA GLY A 149 -22.86 30.93 14.53
C GLY A 149 -22.47 29.58 15.14
N THR A 150 -22.39 29.54 16.48
CA THR A 150 -22.11 28.27 17.20
C THR A 150 -23.18 27.20 16.91
N LEU A 151 -24.44 27.58 16.93
CA LEU A 151 -25.55 26.70 16.60
C LEU A 151 -25.47 26.22 15.14
N ALA A 152 -25.09 27.09 14.19
CA ALA A 152 -24.92 26.72 12.80
C ALA A 152 -23.82 25.68 12.60
N ILE A 153 -22.66 25.83 13.28
CA ILE A 153 -21.56 24.85 13.27
C ILE A 153 -22.04 23.50 13.85
N TYR A 154 -22.75 23.53 14.97
CA TYR A 154 -23.30 22.32 15.60
C TYR A 154 -24.25 21.56 14.69
N LEU A 155 -25.23 22.26 14.10
CA LEU A 155 -26.19 21.66 13.17
C LEU A 155 -25.52 21.09 11.94
N PHE A 156 -24.52 21.79 11.40
CA PHE A 156 -23.71 21.28 10.29
C PHE A 156 -22.92 20.01 10.68
N GLY A 157 -22.29 19.98 11.84
CA GLY A 157 -21.59 18.81 12.36
C GLY A 157 -22.50 17.59 12.50
N LEU A 158 -23.73 17.77 13.02
CA LEU A 158 -24.74 16.71 13.07
C LEU A 158 -25.16 16.23 11.66
N TYR A 159 -25.36 17.17 10.74
CA TYR A 159 -25.72 16.84 9.35
C TYR A 159 -24.60 16.03 8.67
N ALA A 160 -23.35 16.51 8.73
CA ALA A 160 -22.20 15.82 8.14
C ALA A 160 -22.01 14.42 8.72
N THR A 161 -22.13 14.25 10.04
CA THR A 161 -22.06 12.92 10.70
C THR A 161 -23.19 11.99 10.24
N ARG A 162 -24.42 12.49 10.14
CA ARG A 162 -25.57 11.67 9.66
C ARG A 162 -25.39 11.23 8.21
N VAL A 163 -24.98 12.14 7.35
CA VAL A 163 -24.71 11.81 5.94
C VAL A 163 -23.53 10.83 5.85
N GLY A 164 -22.44 11.07 6.58
CA GLY A 164 -21.26 10.22 6.62
C GLY A 164 -21.62 8.77 7.03
N ARG A 165 -22.47 8.60 8.05
CA ARG A 165 -22.92 7.26 8.48
C ARG A 165 -23.84 6.59 7.41
N ARG A 166 -24.67 7.35 6.71
CA ARG A 166 -25.56 6.81 5.66
C ARG A 166 -24.82 6.43 4.39
N THR A 167 -23.74 7.13 4.09
CA THR A 167 -22.89 6.88 2.91
C THR A 167 -21.69 6.01 3.22
N GLU A 168 -21.59 5.50 4.47
CA GLU A 168 -20.44 4.73 4.95
C GLU A 168 -19.09 5.43 4.71
N SER A 169 -19.10 6.77 4.70
CA SER A 169 -17.92 7.60 4.45
C SER A 169 -17.22 7.95 5.75
N PRO A 170 -16.04 7.35 6.06
CA PRO A 170 -15.26 7.68 7.26
C PRO A 170 -14.85 9.16 7.29
N THR A 171 -14.54 9.73 6.12
CA THR A 171 -14.14 11.13 5.97
C THR A 171 -15.22 12.09 6.41
N LEU A 172 -16.48 11.86 6.00
CA LEU A 172 -17.60 12.72 6.41
C LEU A 172 -17.96 12.56 7.89
N VAL A 173 -17.81 11.34 8.43
CA VAL A 173 -18.00 11.11 9.88
C VAL A 173 -16.92 11.85 10.68
N ALA A 174 -15.67 11.81 10.23
CA ALA A 174 -14.56 12.52 10.86
C ALA A 174 -14.77 14.04 10.81
N GLU A 175 -15.12 14.60 9.64
CA GLU A 175 -15.46 16.02 9.47
C GLU A 175 -16.58 16.44 10.43
N GLY A 176 -17.68 15.68 10.47
CA GLY A 176 -18.80 15.98 11.38
C GLY A 176 -18.43 15.92 12.85
N LYS A 177 -17.54 15.00 13.27
CA LYS A 177 -17.01 14.94 14.64
C LYS A 177 -16.09 16.12 14.96
N HIS A 178 -15.19 16.47 14.01
CA HIS A 178 -14.32 17.63 14.14
C HIS A 178 -15.15 18.91 14.41
N ARG A 179 -16.22 19.15 13.63
CA ARG A 179 -17.13 20.26 13.85
C ARG A 179 -17.81 20.27 15.22
N GLN A 180 -18.06 19.11 15.80
CA GLN A 180 -18.62 19.05 17.15
C GLN A 180 -17.58 19.46 18.22
N VAL A 181 -16.29 19.22 17.97
CA VAL A 181 -15.20 19.71 18.85
C VAL A 181 -15.05 21.23 18.73
N ASP A 182 -15.14 21.81 17.50
CA ASP A 182 -15.05 23.25 17.27
C ASP A 182 -16.15 24.05 17.99
N VAL A 183 -17.30 23.40 18.23
CA VAL A 183 -18.38 23.96 19.06
C VAL A 183 -17.89 24.27 20.48
N LEU A 184 -17.00 23.47 21.05
CA LEU A 184 -16.46 23.72 22.41
C LEU A 184 -15.66 25.02 22.45
N ALA A 185 -14.78 25.26 21.45
CA ALA A 185 -14.06 26.51 21.32
C ALA A 185 -15.02 27.71 21.14
N SER A 186 -16.06 27.52 20.32
CA SER A 186 -17.08 28.56 20.08
C SER A 186 -17.92 28.86 21.35
N ILE A 187 -18.20 27.87 22.18
CA ILE A 187 -18.87 28.04 23.47
C ILE A 187 -18.03 28.93 24.41
N VAL A 188 -16.71 28.75 24.44
CA VAL A 188 -15.79 29.57 25.25
C VAL A 188 -15.85 31.03 24.79
N VAL A 189 -15.88 31.28 23.47
CA VAL A 189 -16.02 32.64 22.93
C VAL A 189 -17.38 33.27 23.29
N VAL A 190 -18.47 32.52 23.18
CA VAL A 190 -19.81 32.99 23.55
C VAL A 190 -19.88 33.30 25.06
N ALA A 191 -19.30 32.41 25.89
CA ALA A 191 -19.28 32.63 27.34
C ALA A 191 -18.48 33.88 27.72
N SER A 192 -17.33 34.13 27.09
CA SER A 192 -16.55 35.36 27.26
C SER A 192 -17.32 36.58 26.84
N ALA A 193 -17.99 36.56 25.68
CA ALA A 193 -18.82 37.65 25.21
C ALA A 193 -19.99 37.93 26.16
N LEU A 194 -20.62 36.88 26.69
CA LEU A 194 -21.70 37.01 27.67
C LEU A 194 -21.21 37.65 28.98
N ALA A 195 -20.05 37.25 29.50
CA ALA A 195 -19.43 37.88 30.66
C ALA A 195 -19.12 39.36 30.43
N GLY A 196 -18.61 39.71 29.24
CA GLY A 196 -18.39 41.10 28.83
C GLY A 196 -19.68 41.92 28.77
N TYR A 197 -20.76 41.33 28.23
CA TYR A 197 -22.08 41.98 28.18
C TYR A 197 -22.63 42.33 29.58
N PHE A 198 -22.47 41.42 30.53
CA PHE A 198 -22.88 41.67 31.93
C PHE A 198 -21.90 42.55 32.71
N HIS A 199 -20.87 43.09 32.07
CA HIS A 199 -19.81 43.88 32.70
C HIS A 199 -19.14 43.12 33.87
N TRP A 200 -19.06 41.81 33.81
CA TRP A 200 -18.32 41.00 34.78
C TRP A 200 -16.81 41.26 34.60
N SER A 201 -16.34 42.33 35.23
CA SER A 201 -14.93 42.73 35.22
C SER A 201 -14.07 41.89 36.18
N ALA A 202 -14.43 40.62 36.38
CA ALA A 202 -13.63 39.73 37.20
C ALA A 202 -12.27 39.51 36.53
N THR A 203 -11.23 40.04 37.17
CA THR A 203 -9.85 39.69 36.85
C THR A 203 -9.42 38.54 37.72
N LEU A 204 -9.09 37.38 37.14
CA LEU A 204 -8.48 36.29 37.86
C LEU A 204 -6.96 36.47 37.77
N LEU A 205 -6.28 36.65 38.91
CA LEU A 205 -4.83 36.89 38.97
C LEU A 205 -4.34 38.09 38.10
N GLY A 206 -5.17 39.13 37.91
CA GLY A 206 -4.81 40.31 37.08
C GLY A 206 -5.04 40.11 35.58
N VAL A 207 -5.58 38.96 35.13
CA VAL A 207 -5.89 38.64 33.73
C VAL A 207 -7.40 38.78 33.54
N SER A 208 -7.84 39.42 32.43
CA SER A 208 -9.26 39.54 32.11
C SER A 208 -9.88 38.24 31.64
N ILE A 209 -11.19 38.03 31.84
CA ILE A 209 -11.94 36.86 31.33
C ILE A 209 -11.76 36.72 29.83
N ASP A 210 -11.73 37.79 29.07
CA ASP A 210 -11.54 37.79 27.62
C ASP A 210 -10.14 37.28 27.21
N GLN A 211 -9.10 37.62 27.97
CA GLN A 211 -7.75 37.06 27.76
C GLN A 211 -7.67 35.58 28.10
N ILE A 212 -8.35 35.15 29.16
CA ILE A 212 -8.41 33.71 29.53
C ILE A 212 -9.15 32.94 28.43
N ALA A 213 -10.26 33.44 27.94
CA ALA A 213 -11.00 32.85 26.84
C ALA A 213 -10.17 32.77 25.54
N ALA A 214 -9.47 33.88 25.20
CA ALA A 214 -8.57 33.89 24.04
C ALA A 214 -7.45 32.86 24.18
N ALA A 215 -6.83 32.73 25.39
CA ALA A 215 -5.82 31.72 25.65
C ALA A 215 -6.36 30.28 25.50
N ALA A 216 -7.60 30.02 25.97
CA ALA A 216 -8.24 28.72 25.81
C ALA A 216 -8.47 28.40 24.33
N VAL A 217 -8.97 29.37 23.52
CA VAL A 217 -9.15 29.18 22.08
C VAL A 217 -7.80 28.94 21.38
N LEU A 218 -6.73 29.67 21.78
CA LEU A 218 -5.38 29.42 21.24
C LEU A 218 -4.87 28.04 21.49
N ILE A 219 -5.18 27.42 22.65
CA ILE A 219 -4.82 26.02 22.93
C ILE A 219 -5.53 25.09 21.96
N PHE A 220 -6.83 25.30 21.69
CA PHE A 220 -7.55 24.49 20.69
C PHE A 220 -6.98 24.67 19.30
N ILE A 221 -6.68 25.90 18.88
CA ILE A 221 -6.06 26.20 17.58
C ILE A 221 -4.69 25.52 17.45
N ALA A 222 -3.84 25.63 18.47
CA ALA A 222 -2.52 25.00 18.49
C ALA A 222 -2.62 23.48 18.41
N TRP A 223 -3.58 22.89 19.12
CA TRP A 223 -3.82 21.44 19.08
C TRP A 223 -4.29 20.98 17.69
N ALA A 224 -5.29 21.65 17.11
CA ALA A 224 -5.77 21.36 15.77
C ALA A 224 -4.68 21.51 14.70
N GLY A 225 -3.87 22.58 14.79
CA GLY A 225 -2.72 22.81 13.92
C GLY A 225 -1.66 21.69 14.05
N TRP A 226 -1.39 21.24 15.27
CA TRP A 226 -0.46 20.13 15.51
C TRP A 226 -0.95 18.81 14.94
N GLU A 227 -2.22 18.47 15.16
CA GLU A 227 -2.85 17.26 14.59
C GLU A 227 -2.77 17.29 13.06
N LEU A 228 -3.16 18.41 12.43
CA LEU A 228 -3.10 18.57 10.98
C LEU A 228 -1.66 18.46 10.43
N LEU A 229 -0.67 19.03 11.13
CA LEU A 229 0.74 18.95 10.77
C LEU A 229 1.25 17.51 10.83
N VAL A 230 1.01 16.84 11.97
CA VAL A 230 1.47 15.45 12.19
C VAL A 230 0.84 14.51 11.19
N ASP A 231 -0.47 14.58 10.98
CA ASP A 231 -1.17 13.70 10.04
C ASP A 231 -0.73 13.95 8.59
N GLY A 232 -0.57 15.22 8.20
CA GLY A 232 -0.02 15.57 6.89
C GLY A 232 1.39 15.02 6.69
N MET A 233 2.28 15.23 7.67
CA MET A 233 3.67 14.75 7.62
C MET A 233 3.77 13.22 7.61
N ARG A 234 2.97 12.52 8.41
CA ARG A 234 2.96 11.04 8.42
C ARG A 234 2.69 10.47 7.04
N VAL A 235 1.70 11.01 6.33
CA VAL A 235 1.38 10.54 4.97
C VAL A 235 2.46 10.93 3.96
N LEU A 236 3.05 12.13 4.07
CA LEU A 236 4.16 12.56 3.21
C LEU A 236 5.39 11.68 3.38
N LEU A 237 5.67 11.24 4.60
CA LEU A 237 6.80 10.35 4.97
C LEU A 237 6.47 8.86 4.80
N ASP A 238 5.40 8.53 4.07
CA ASP A 238 5.01 7.14 3.80
C ASP A 238 4.76 6.29 5.07
N ALA A 239 4.19 6.90 6.11
CA ALA A 239 3.78 6.15 7.29
C ALA A 239 2.81 5.01 6.92
N SER A 240 2.94 3.89 7.64
CA SER A 240 2.11 2.71 7.43
C SER A 240 0.62 3.03 7.57
N VAL A 241 -0.20 2.33 6.82
CA VAL A 241 -1.65 2.29 7.04
C VAL A 241 -1.96 1.71 8.44
N GLY A 242 -3.16 1.98 8.95
CA GLY A 242 -3.57 1.51 10.27
C GLY A 242 -3.50 -0.02 10.40
N PHE A 243 -3.18 -0.50 11.61
CA PHE A 243 -3.04 -1.92 11.92
C PHE A 243 -4.29 -2.74 11.56
N GLU A 244 -5.49 -2.18 11.76
CA GLU A 244 -6.75 -2.85 11.40
C GLU A 244 -6.82 -3.18 9.91
N THR A 245 -6.39 -2.24 9.05
CA THR A 245 -6.34 -2.46 7.60
C THR A 245 -5.35 -3.56 7.23
N LEU A 246 -4.13 -3.54 7.78
CA LEU A 246 -3.14 -4.60 7.52
C LEU A 246 -3.63 -5.96 8.01
N ASN A 247 -4.25 -6.01 9.19
CA ASN A 247 -4.81 -7.26 9.73
C ASN A 247 -5.95 -7.80 8.87
N GLN A 248 -6.80 -6.93 8.33
CA GLN A 248 -7.86 -7.33 7.39
C GLN A 248 -7.27 -7.92 6.11
N VAL A 249 -6.27 -7.25 5.51
CA VAL A 249 -5.59 -7.75 4.30
C VAL A 249 -4.86 -9.06 4.59
N SER A 250 -4.16 -9.20 5.73
CA SER A 250 -3.50 -10.46 6.12
C SER A 250 -4.49 -11.61 6.19
N LYS A 251 -5.67 -11.38 6.80
CA LYS A 251 -6.71 -12.41 6.89
C LYS A 251 -7.26 -12.83 5.53
N ILE A 252 -7.40 -11.91 4.58
CA ILE A 252 -7.81 -12.23 3.21
C ILE A 252 -6.75 -13.11 2.56
N LEU A 253 -5.48 -12.70 2.63
CA LEU A 253 -4.38 -13.44 2.02
C LEU A 253 -4.22 -14.83 2.64
N GLU A 254 -4.21 -14.93 3.97
CA GLU A 254 -4.05 -16.19 4.72
C GLU A 254 -5.28 -17.12 4.61
N GLY A 255 -6.46 -16.56 4.33
CA GLY A 255 -7.70 -17.31 4.14
C GLY A 255 -7.73 -18.16 2.88
N HIS A 256 -6.88 -17.86 1.88
CA HIS A 256 -6.86 -18.61 0.63
C HIS A 256 -6.07 -19.94 0.77
N PRO A 257 -6.66 -21.10 0.39
CA PRO A 257 -6.07 -22.42 0.64
C PRO A 257 -4.70 -22.65 -0.01
N MET A 258 -4.42 -21.95 -1.11
CA MET A 258 -3.14 -22.05 -1.82
C MET A 258 -2.03 -21.18 -1.25
N VAL A 259 -2.35 -20.25 -0.34
CA VAL A 259 -1.35 -19.44 0.36
C VAL A 259 -0.79 -20.23 1.55
N VAL A 260 0.52 -20.45 1.54
CA VAL A 260 1.23 -21.11 2.63
C VAL A 260 1.56 -20.13 3.74
N LYS A 261 2.01 -18.94 3.34
CA LYS A 261 2.49 -17.91 4.26
C LYS A 261 2.47 -16.54 3.59
N VAL A 262 2.13 -15.52 4.37
CA VAL A 262 2.39 -14.12 4.03
C VAL A 262 3.78 -13.76 4.59
N SER A 263 4.75 -13.54 3.69
CA SER A 263 6.15 -13.26 4.06
C SER A 263 6.34 -11.81 4.45
N SER A 264 5.66 -10.89 3.78
CA SER A 264 5.62 -9.47 4.12
C SER A 264 4.31 -8.84 3.69
N LEU A 265 3.86 -7.86 4.46
CA LEU A 265 2.71 -7.02 4.13
C LEU A 265 3.01 -5.61 4.59
N ILE A 266 3.07 -4.69 3.64
CA ILE A 266 3.27 -3.27 3.89
C ILE A 266 2.19 -2.48 3.16
N GLY A 267 1.79 -1.38 3.77
CA GLY A 267 0.81 -0.48 3.19
C GLY A 267 1.14 0.95 3.55
N ARG A 268 0.85 1.88 2.65
CA ARG A 268 1.01 3.32 2.88
C ARG A 268 -0.22 4.08 2.42
N ASN A 269 -0.47 5.21 3.05
CA ASN A 269 -1.48 6.16 2.60
C ASN A 269 -0.89 7.16 1.59
N ALA A 270 -1.71 7.58 0.64
CA ALA A 270 -1.45 8.69 -0.23
C ALA A 270 -2.74 9.51 -0.34
N GLY A 271 -2.85 10.62 0.40
CA GLY A 271 -4.13 11.24 0.68
C GLY A 271 -5.05 10.25 1.41
N ARG A 272 -6.27 10.13 0.92
CA ARG A 272 -7.26 9.14 1.41
C ARG A 272 -7.10 7.74 0.83
N PHE A 273 -6.24 7.56 -0.18
CA PHE A 273 -6.05 6.29 -0.88
C PHE A 273 -4.96 5.44 -0.23
N ARG A 274 -5.09 4.13 -0.37
CA ARG A 274 -4.17 3.13 0.19
C ARG A 274 -3.43 2.41 -0.93
N PHE A 275 -2.13 2.25 -0.75
CA PHE A 275 -1.26 1.45 -1.61
C PHE A 275 -0.75 0.30 -0.77
N LEU A 276 -1.01 -0.93 -1.21
CA LEU A 276 -0.69 -2.16 -0.50
C LEU A 276 0.30 -2.98 -1.31
N GLN A 277 1.26 -3.57 -0.63
CA GLN A 277 2.22 -4.51 -1.21
C GLN A 277 2.35 -5.71 -0.29
N ALA A 278 2.16 -6.89 -0.84
CA ALA A 278 2.30 -8.15 -0.12
C ALA A 278 3.29 -9.07 -0.84
N SER A 279 4.00 -9.89 -0.07
CA SER A 279 4.76 -11.03 -0.58
C SER A 279 4.19 -12.30 0.04
N ILE A 280 3.82 -13.26 -0.81
CA ILE A 280 3.17 -14.50 -0.38
C ILE A 280 3.90 -15.72 -0.93
N ILE A 281 3.85 -16.83 -0.21
CA ILE A 281 4.33 -18.14 -0.66
C ILE A 281 3.11 -18.97 -1.05
N LEU A 282 3.13 -19.50 -2.29
CA LEU A 282 2.05 -20.30 -2.86
C LEU A 282 2.43 -21.80 -2.93
N ARG A 283 1.43 -22.66 -2.74
CA ARG A 283 1.56 -24.15 -2.92
C ARG A 283 1.62 -24.59 -4.38
N THR A 284 2.02 -23.72 -5.28
CA THR A 284 2.13 -24.04 -6.70
C THR A 284 3.43 -23.46 -7.26
N GLY A 285 4.06 -24.21 -8.17
CA GLY A 285 5.15 -23.72 -9.01
C GLY A 285 4.69 -23.37 -10.42
N ASP A 286 3.40 -23.51 -10.71
CA ASP A 286 2.77 -23.16 -11.98
C ASP A 286 2.52 -21.65 -12.02
N LEU A 287 3.17 -20.96 -12.96
CA LEU A 287 3.11 -19.51 -13.08
C LEU A 287 1.71 -19.01 -13.44
N GLU A 288 0.99 -19.73 -14.29
CA GLU A 288 -0.36 -19.34 -14.71
C GLU A 288 -1.35 -19.45 -13.54
N LYS A 289 -1.30 -20.53 -12.78
CA LYS A 289 -2.10 -20.69 -11.56
C LYS A 289 -1.75 -19.67 -10.49
N ALA A 290 -0.45 -19.38 -10.29
CA ALA A 290 -0.01 -18.37 -9.35
C ALA A 290 -0.52 -16.98 -9.72
N HIS A 291 -0.51 -16.66 -11.01
CA HIS A 291 -1.07 -15.41 -11.52
C HIS A 291 -2.58 -15.31 -11.28
N GLN A 292 -3.36 -16.35 -11.60
CA GLN A 292 -4.80 -16.39 -11.35
C GLN A 292 -5.14 -16.23 -9.85
N ILE A 293 -4.36 -16.86 -8.96
CA ILE A 293 -4.54 -16.70 -7.51
C ILE A 293 -4.24 -15.25 -7.09
N SER A 294 -3.17 -14.65 -7.61
CA SER A 294 -2.83 -13.26 -7.34
C SER A 294 -3.96 -12.31 -7.75
N GLU A 295 -4.53 -12.49 -8.95
CA GLU A 295 -5.65 -11.67 -9.42
C GLU A 295 -6.91 -11.81 -8.54
N LEU A 296 -7.25 -13.04 -8.14
CA LEU A 296 -8.38 -13.30 -7.24
C LEU A 296 -8.20 -12.61 -5.88
N LEU A 297 -7.00 -12.70 -5.30
CA LEU A 297 -6.68 -12.07 -4.02
C LEU A 297 -6.69 -10.54 -4.14
N GLU A 298 -6.16 -9.98 -5.23
CA GLU A 298 -6.24 -8.55 -5.50
C GLU A 298 -7.69 -8.07 -5.60
N GLU A 299 -8.53 -8.78 -6.34
CA GLU A 299 -9.96 -8.47 -6.48
C GLU A 299 -10.68 -8.52 -5.12
N GLU A 300 -10.42 -9.54 -4.31
CA GLU A 300 -11.01 -9.67 -2.98
C GLU A 300 -10.59 -8.53 -2.04
N ILE A 301 -9.30 -8.12 -2.08
CA ILE A 301 -8.81 -6.97 -1.33
C ILE A 301 -9.52 -5.69 -1.78
N TYR A 302 -9.68 -5.46 -3.10
CA TYR A 302 -10.41 -4.29 -3.61
C TYR A 302 -11.88 -4.26 -3.19
N GLN A 303 -12.52 -5.41 -3.03
CA GLN A 303 -13.93 -5.50 -2.63
C GLN A 303 -14.12 -5.28 -1.12
N GLN A 304 -13.21 -5.79 -0.29
CA GLN A 304 -13.38 -5.80 1.16
C GLN A 304 -12.69 -4.63 1.87
N VAL A 305 -11.62 -4.06 1.29
CA VAL A 305 -10.85 -2.98 1.91
C VAL A 305 -11.16 -1.66 1.21
N PRO A 306 -11.72 -0.65 1.92
CA PRO A 306 -12.10 0.61 1.30
C PRO A 306 -10.87 1.44 0.88
N HIS A 307 -11.04 2.26 -0.16
CA HIS A 307 -10.07 3.23 -0.64
C HIS A 307 -8.70 2.65 -1.06
N VAL A 308 -8.65 1.40 -1.45
CA VAL A 308 -7.45 0.81 -2.03
C VAL A 308 -7.34 1.27 -3.49
N GLU A 309 -6.25 2.00 -3.81
CA GLU A 309 -5.95 2.46 -5.17
C GLU A 309 -5.12 1.43 -5.92
N ARG A 310 -4.22 0.74 -5.21
CA ARG A 310 -3.35 -0.28 -5.81
C ARG A 310 -2.97 -1.35 -4.81
N VAL A 311 -3.08 -2.59 -5.26
CA VAL A 311 -2.49 -3.76 -4.62
C VAL A 311 -1.38 -4.27 -5.53
N MET A 312 -0.29 -4.73 -4.95
CA MET A 312 0.76 -5.45 -5.65
C MET A 312 1.08 -6.70 -4.84
N ILE A 313 0.86 -7.86 -5.42
CA ILE A 313 1.15 -9.14 -4.78
C ILE A 313 2.36 -9.76 -5.49
N HIS A 314 3.48 -9.84 -4.78
CA HIS A 314 4.61 -10.65 -5.16
C HIS A 314 4.40 -12.05 -4.64
N TYR A 315 4.48 -13.05 -5.51
CA TYR A 315 4.31 -14.45 -5.12
C TYR A 315 5.55 -15.26 -5.44
N GLU A 316 5.86 -16.18 -4.52
CA GLU A 316 6.96 -17.12 -4.64
C GLU A 316 6.40 -18.55 -4.48
N PRO A 317 6.91 -19.52 -5.23
CA PRO A 317 6.55 -20.91 -5.00
C PRO A 317 7.07 -21.38 -3.64
N GLN A 318 6.34 -22.31 -3.01
CA GLN A 318 6.82 -22.95 -1.78
C GLN A 318 8.19 -23.58 -2.03
N PRO A 319 9.21 -23.31 -1.20
CA PRO A 319 10.51 -23.92 -1.32
C PRO A 319 10.38 -25.45 -1.32
N ARG A 320 11.05 -26.11 -2.23
CA ARG A 320 11.09 -27.58 -2.27
C ARG A 320 11.85 -28.08 -1.05
N THR A 321 11.26 -29.00 -0.34
CA THR A 321 11.89 -29.68 0.79
C THR A 321 12.68 -30.92 0.39
N HIS A 322 12.36 -31.47 -0.79
CA HIS A 322 12.96 -32.67 -1.34
C HIS A 322 13.32 -32.46 -2.80
N VAL A 323 14.32 -33.22 -3.26
CA VAL A 323 14.68 -33.36 -4.67
C VAL A 323 14.68 -34.82 -5.05
N ARG A 324 14.04 -35.16 -6.19
CA ARG A 324 14.04 -36.53 -6.73
C ARG A 324 15.01 -36.60 -7.91
N ILE A 325 16.09 -37.36 -7.71
CA ILE A 325 17.20 -37.46 -8.64
C ILE A 325 17.11 -38.82 -9.36
N ALA A 326 17.23 -38.79 -10.69
CA ALA A 326 17.36 -40.02 -11.48
C ALA A 326 18.80 -40.19 -11.99
N VAL A 327 19.33 -41.39 -11.83
CA VAL A 327 20.67 -41.75 -12.30
C VAL A 327 20.57 -43.03 -13.14
N PRO A 328 21.00 -43.03 -14.42
CA PRO A 328 21.05 -44.24 -15.23
C PRO A 328 22.12 -45.17 -14.69
N LEU A 329 21.78 -46.45 -14.47
CA LEU A 329 22.67 -47.44 -13.92
C LEU A 329 23.03 -48.51 -14.96
N ALA A 330 24.29 -48.97 -14.93
CA ALA A 330 24.79 -50.06 -15.71
C ALA A 330 24.40 -51.46 -15.11
N ASN A 331 24.17 -51.50 -13.79
CA ASN A 331 23.76 -52.68 -13.04
C ASN A 331 22.98 -52.26 -11.78
N ARG A 332 22.38 -53.24 -11.09
CA ARG A 332 21.62 -52.97 -9.85
C ARG A 332 22.52 -52.71 -8.63
N ASP A 333 23.84 -52.90 -8.77
CA ASP A 333 24.83 -52.69 -7.69
C ASP A 333 25.29 -51.24 -7.56
N GLY A 334 24.71 -50.36 -8.39
CA GLY A 334 24.92 -48.90 -8.28
C GLY A 334 26.01 -48.33 -9.19
N GLY A 335 26.49 -49.09 -10.19
CA GLY A 335 27.39 -48.57 -11.22
C GLY A 335 26.68 -47.62 -12.17
N VAL A 336 27.19 -46.37 -12.36
CA VAL A 336 26.60 -45.37 -13.26
C VAL A 336 26.82 -45.78 -14.73
N SER A 337 25.75 -45.77 -15.52
CA SER A 337 25.79 -46.10 -16.94
C SER A 337 26.43 -45.00 -17.79
N ASP A 338 27.20 -45.39 -18.81
CA ASP A 338 27.76 -44.41 -19.78
C ASP A 338 26.70 -43.93 -20.79
N HIS A 339 25.60 -44.65 -20.95
CA HIS A 339 24.51 -44.34 -21.89
C HIS A 339 23.21 -44.10 -21.15
N PHE A 340 22.48 -43.05 -21.58
CA PHE A 340 21.18 -42.70 -20.99
C PHE A 340 20.06 -43.63 -21.49
N GLY A 341 19.88 -43.73 -22.80
CA GLY A 341 18.78 -44.51 -23.40
C GLY A 341 18.93 -46.03 -23.28
N ASP A 342 20.16 -46.52 -23.28
CA ASP A 342 20.50 -47.98 -23.26
C ASP A 342 20.72 -48.52 -21.84
N SER A 343 20.63 -47.65 -20.83
CA SER A 343 20.84 -48.13 -19.44
C SER A 343 19.78 -49.16 -19.05
N PRO A 344 20.18 -50.28 -18.42
CA PRO A 344 19.26 -51.34 -18.03
C PRO A 344 18.27 -50.94 -16.95
N CYS A 345 18.65 -50.06 -16.07
CA CYS A 345 17.81 -49.56 -15.00
C CYS A 345 18.19 -48.11 -14.58
N PHE A 346 17.32 -47.50 -13.82
CA PHE A 346 17.50 -46.16 -13.24
C PHE A 346 17.35 -46.22 -11.72
N ALA A 347 18.25 -45.56 -10.99
CA ALA A 347 18.01 -45.27 -9.59
C ALA A 347 17.22 -43.97 -9.48
N LEU A 348 16.12 -44.00 -8.74
CA LEU A 348 15.36 -42.81 -8.33
C LEU A 348 15.63 -42.59 -6.84
N VAL A 349 16.32 -41.50 -6.53
CA VAL A 349 16.74 -41.18 -5.16
C VAL A 349 16.04 -39.89 -4.71
N THR A 350 15.29 -39.96 -3.61
CA THR A 350 14.67 -38.82 -2.99
C THR A 350 15.54 -38.36 -1.83
N VAL A 351 16.01 -37.13 -1.92
CA VAL A 351 16.89 -36.51 -0.92
C VAL A 351 16.18 -35.32 -0.26
N ARG A 352 16.21 -35.28 1.06
CA ARG A 352 15.76 -34.12 1.82
C ARG A 352 16.80 -33.01 1.73
N LEU A 353 16.38 -31.82 1.35
CA LEU A 353 17.28 -30.68 1.11
C LEU A 353 17.77 -29.97 2.40
N GLU A 354 17.14 -30.24 3.54
CA GLU A 354 17.48 -29.63 4.83
C GLU A 354 18.81 -30.19 5.38
N ASP A 355 18.97 -31.51 5.35
CA ASP A 355 20.10 -32.26 5.92
C ASP A 355 20.83 -33.11 4.92
N ALA A 356 20.47 -33.04 3.64
CA ALA A 356 21.01 -33.87 2.56
C ALA A 356 20.78 -35.39 2.76
N ALA A 357 19.83 -35.75 3.60
CA ALA A 357 19.55 -37.17 3.90
C ALA A 357 18.80 -37.83 2.75
N VAL A 358 19.27 -39.05 2.36
CA VAL A 358 18.55 -39.91 1.42
C VAL A 358 17.39 -40.57 2.15
N GLU A 359 16.15 -40.17 1.80
CA GLU A 359 14.93 -40.76 2.40
C GLU A 359 14.42 -41.99 1.67
N LYS A 360 14.57 -41.99 0.36
CA LYS A 360 14.07 -43.10 -0.47
C LYS A 360 15.01 -43.37 -1.61
N ARG A 361 15.28 -44.66 -1.84
CA ARG A 361 16.04 -45.17 -3.01
C ARG A 361 15.23 -46.24 -3.67
N GLU A 362 14.94 -46.09 -4.95
CA GLU A 362 14.24 -47.09 -5.78
C GLU A 362 15.06 -47.37 -7.02
N VAL A 363 15.20 -48.64 -7.40
CA VAL A 363 15.83 -49.03 -8.67
C VAL A 363 14.76 -49.61 -9.56
N MET A 364 14.51 -48.92 -10.69
CA MET A 364 13.48 -49.32 -11.65
C MET A 364 14.13 -49.76 -12.95
N ASP A 365 13.64 -50.85 -13.53
CA ASP A 365 14.08 -51.30 -14.83
C ASP A 365 13.66 -50.34 -15.92
N ASN A 366 14.49 -50.10 -16.93
CA ASN A 366 14.19 -49.26 -18.06
C ASN A 366 13.13 -49.94 -18.98
N PRO A 367 11.88 -49.44 -18.99
CA PRO A 367 10.81 -50.08 -19.77
C PRO A 367 10.99 -49.90 -21.28
N HIS A 368 11.88 -49.01 -21.70
CA HIS A 368 12.11 -48.69 -23.10
C HIS A 368 13.45 -49.19 -23.64
N ARG A 369 14.16 -50.07 -22.90
CA ARG A 369 15.45 -50.57 -23.30
C ARG A 369 15.41 -51.33 -24.63
N ALA A 370 14.32 -52.09 -24.91
CA ALA A 370 14.14 -52.87 -26.10
C ALA A 370 13.60 -52.07 -27.32
N VAL A 371 13.38 -50.78 -27.18
CA VAL A 371 12.84 -49.94 -28.26
C VAL A 371 13.97 -49.49 -29.19
N ASP A 372 13.80 -49.65 -30.52
CA ASP A 372 14.85 -49.33 -31.50
C ASP A 372 14.83 -47.87 -31.94
N VAL A 373 13.67 -47.22 -31.94
CA VAL A 373 13.50 -45.84 -32.44
C VAL A 373 13.13 -44.88 -31.33
N ALA A 374 13.82 -43.73 -31.29
CA ALA A 374 13.59 -42.65 -30.31
C ALA A 374 13.68 -43.07 -28.84
N LYS A 375 14.45 -44.15 -28.56
CA LYS A 375 14.62 -44.76 -27.23
C LYS A 375 14.87 -43.72 -26.12
N GLY A 376 15.85 -42.84 -26.29
CA GLY A 376 16.18 -41.83 -25.31
C GLY A 376 15.04 -40.83 -25.04
N ILE A 377 14.24 -40.49 -26.07
CA ILE A 377 13.06 -39.62 -25.91
C ILE A 377 12.02 -40.31 -25.03
N ARG A 378 11.72 -41.60 -25.29
CA ARG A 378 10.75 -42.35 -24.50
C ARG A 378 11.20 -42.56 -23.05
N VAL A 379 12.51 -42.75 -22.83
CA VAL A 379 13.07 -42.79 -21.48
C VAL A 379 12.91 -41.45 -20.77
N ALA A 380 13.15 -40.32 -21.47
CA ALA A 380 12.96 -39.01 -20.88
C ALA A 380 11.47 -38.76 -20.53
N GLU A 381 10.53 -39.13 -21.42
CA GLU A 381 9.09 -39.05 -21.17
C GLU A 381 8.66 -39.91 -19.97
N TRP A 382 9.21 -41.10 -19.86
CA TRP A 382 8.97 -41.97 -18.72
C TRP A 382 9.46 -41.36 -17.40
N LEU A 383 10.68 -40.78 -17.39
CA LEU A 383 11.21 -40.08 -16.21
C LEU A 383 10.38 -38.86 -15.82
N VAL A 384 9.82 -38.10 -16.79
CA VAL A 384 8.84 -37.04 -16.53
C VAL A 384 7.65 -37.61 -15.75
N GLY A 385 7.12 -38.77 -16.17
CA GLY A 385 6.02 -39.44 -15.46
C GLY A 385 6.38 -39.95 -14.06
N GLN A 386 7.68 -40.10 -13.74
CA GLN A 386 8.15 -40.44 -12.40
C GLN A 386 8.35 -39.26 -11.47
N ASN A 387 7.98 -38.04 -11.88
CA ASN A 387 8.17 -36.79 -11.12
C ASN A 387 9.63 -36.56 -10.67
N VAL A 388 10.56 -36.77 -11.59
CA VAL A 388 11.98 -36.54 -11.36
C VAL A 388 12.27 -35.06 -11.48
N ASP A 389 13.08 -34.51 -10.58
CA ASP A 389 13.48 -33.08 -10.58
C ASP A 389 14.83 -32.88 -11.26
N HIS A 390 15.72 -33.88 -11.19
CA HIS A 390 17.08 -33.80 -11.69
C HIS A 390 17.52 -35.16 -12.27
N VAL A 391 18.17 -35.11 -13.43
CA VAL A 391 18.78 -36.29 -14.05
C VAL A 391 20.30 -36.10 -14.09
N VAL A 392 21.03 -37.03 -13.52
CA VAL A 392 22.51 -37.07 -13.54
C VAL A 392 22.97 -38.14 -14.47
N MET A 393 23.86 -37.83 -15.40
CA MET A 393 24.29 -38.77 -16.43
C MET A 393 25.70 -38.46 -16.91
N LYS A 394 26.37 -39.42 -17.54
CA LYS A 394 27.68 -39.24 -18.18
C LYS A 394 27.56 -38.73 -19.61
N GLU A 395 26.43 -38.97 -20.27
CA GLU A 395 26.20 -38.63 -21.66
C GLU A 395 25.64 -37.21 -21.77
N ASP A 396 26.22 -36.35 -22.61
CA ASP A 396 25.68 -35.02 -22.90
C ASP A 396 24.46 -35.11 -23.83
N LEU A 397 23.29 -34.76 -23.29
CA LEU A 397 22.02 -34.70 -24.02
C LEU A 397 21.57 -33.32 -24.39
N SER A 398 22.35 -32.27 -24.14
CA SER A 398 21.96 -30.86 -24.33
C SER A 398 21.47 -30.50 -25.74
N ARG A 399 21.96 -31.26 -26.74
CA ARG A 399 21.58 -31.07 -28.16
C ARG A 399 20.87 -32.30 -28.77
N LYS A 400 20.38 -33.18 -27.93
CA LYS A 400 19.68 -34.41 -28.36
C LYS A 400 18.21 -34.36 -27.96
N GLY A 401 17.37 -35.12 -28.65
CA GLY A 401 15.92 -35.18 -28.38
C GLY A 401 15.54 -35.39 -26.90
N PRO A 402 16.15 -36.32 -26.17
CA PRO A 402 15.88 -36.49 -24.75
C PRO A 402 16.13 -35.22 -23.89
N GLY A 403 17.19 -34.46 -24.21
CA GLY A 403 17.51 -33.23 -23.51
C GLY A 403 16.42 -32.17 -23.65
N TYR A 404 15.81 -32.07 -24.84
CA TYR A 404 14.69 -31.15 -25.08
C TYR A 404 13.44 -31.58 -24.28
N VAL A 405 13.14 -32.87 -24.20
CA VAL A 405 12.00 -33.40 -23.41
C VAL A 405 12.18 -33.09 -21.93
N LEU A 406 13.36 -33.34 -21.37
CA LEU A 406 13.67 -33.05 -19.98
C LEU A 406 13.59 -31.55 -19.70
N ALA A 407 14.18 -30.71 -20.58
CA ALA A 407 14.15 -29.25 -20.43
C ALA A 407 12.72 -28.66 -20.48
N ASN A 408 11.90 -29.14 -21.46
CA ASN A 408 10.49 -28.70 -21.57
C ASN A 408 9.65 -29.11 -20.33
N ALA A 409 9.99 -30.24 -19.70
CA ALA A 409 9.34 -30.67 -18.45
C ALA A 409 9.92 -30.00 -17.20
N GLY A 410 10.89 -29.06 -17.35
CA GLY A 410 11.53 -28.38 -16.23
C GLY A 410 12.47 -29.30 -15.40
N ILE A 411 12.86 -30.45 -15.94
CA ILE A 411 13.81 -31.38 -15.31
C ILE A 411 15.23 -30.89 -15.61
N ARG A 412 16.03 -30.69 -14.59
CA ARG A 412 17.45 -30.34 -14.75
C ARG A 412 18.26 -31.57 -15.14
N SER A 413 19.31 -31.33 -15.90
CA SER A 413 20.28 -32.38 -16.22
C SER A 413 21.69 -31.88 -15.90
N SER A 414 22.51 -32.77 -15.31
CA SER A 414 23.92 -32.52 -15.07
C SER A 414 24.79 -33.70 -15.55
N LEU A 415 26.00 -33.34 -15.98
CA LEU A 415 27.02 -34.31 -16.31
C LEU A 415 27.78 -34.74 -15.05
N THR A 416 28.09 -36.02 -14.94
CA THR A 416 28.91 -36.56 -13.89
C THR A 416 30.04 -37.41 -14.46
N THR A 417 31.14 -37.50 -13.77
CA THR A 417 32.22 -38.48 -14.00
C THR A 417 32.22 -39.60 -12.97
N ALA A 418 31.28 -39.52 -12.02
CA ALA A 418 31.15 -40.51 -10.96
C ALA A 418 30.93 -41.94 -11.51
N LEU A 419 31.58 -42.90 -10.89
CA LEU A 419 31.43 -44.34 -11.24
C LEU A 419 30.31 -44.99 -10.42
N ARG A 420 29.97 -44.40 -9.25
CA ARG A 420 28.98 -44.93 -8.31
C ARG A 420 27.82 -43.96 -8.12
N LEU A 421 26.67 -44.57 -7.82
CA LEU A 421 25.41 -43.83 -7.58
C LEU A 421 25.55 -42.82 -6.45
N GLU A 422 26.20 -43.22 -5.35
CA GLU A 422 26.33 -42.38 -4.16
C GLU A 422 27.09 -41.08 -4.48
N GLU A 423 28.18 -41.18 -5.22
CA GLU A 423 29.01 -40.03 -5.66
C GLU A 423 28.20 -39.12 -6.60
N ALA A 424 27.47 -39.68 -7.55
CA ALA A 424 26.65 -38.93 -8.50
C ALA A 424 25.50 -38.17 -7.81
N VAL A 425 24.89 -38.75 -6.78
CA VAL A 425 23.84 -38.09 -5.98
C VAL A 425 24.44 -36.99 -5.13
N GLU A 426 25.60 -37.22 -4.50
CA GLU A 426 26.27 -36.24 -3.67
C GLU A 426 26.67 -34.96 -4.46
N GLU A 427 27.17 -35.13 -5.70
CA GLU A 427 27.46 -33.99 -6.61
C GLU A 427 26.24 -33.10 -6.82
N VAL A 428 25.04 -33.67 -7.03
CA VAL A 428 23.80 -32.88 -7.21
C VAL A 428 23.38 -32.19 -5.92
N VAL A 429 23.44 -32.92 -4.82
CA VAL A 429 23.05 -32.36 -3.50
C VAL A 429 23.93 -31.18 -3.12
N GLN A 430 25.25 -31.29 -3.34
CA GLN A 430 26.17 -30.17 -3.13
C GLN A 430 25.86 -28.98 -4.05
N ALA A 431 25.60 -29.21 -5.32
CA ALA A 431 25.24 -28.15 -6.27
C ALA A 431 23.94 -27.44 -5.90
N VAL A 432 22.91 -28.18 -5.48
CA VAL A 432 21.60 -27.61 -5.07
C VAL A 432 21.69 -26.89 -3.72
N THR A 433 22.56 -27.34 -2.81
CA THR A 433 22.73 -26.70 -1.48
C THR A 433 23.56 -25.44 -1.55
N GLN A 434 24.55 -25.37 -2.42
CA GLN A 434 25.45 -24.18 -2.58
C GLN A 434 24.77 -23.00 -3.29
N HIS A 435 23.69 -23.22 -4.03
CA HIS A 435 22.97 -22.19 -4.76
C HIS A 435 21.52 -22.09 -4.27
N PRO A 436 21.22 -21.26 -3.25
CA PRO A 436 19.86 -21.10 -2.70
C PRO A 436 18.82 -20.68 -3.74
N SER A 437 19.21 -19.96 -4.81
CA SER A 437 18.36 -19.62 -5.95
C SER A 437 17.89 -20.87 -6.72
N ASP A 438 18.61 -21.96 -6.63
CA ASP A 438 18.28 -23.22 -7.29
C ASP A 438 17.22 -24.04 -6.54
N ARG A 439 16.98 -23.75 -5.26
CA ARG A 439 15.84 -24.29 -4.49
C ARG A 439 14.49 -23.75 -4.98
N LEU A 440 14.49 -22.59 -5.67
CA LEU A 440 13.27 -21.88 -6.08
C LEU A 440 12.95 -22.01 -7.58
N ARG A 441 13.90 -22.40 -8.45
CA ARG A 441 13.71 -22.42 -9.90
C ARG A 441 13.40 -23.84 -10.42
N GLY A 442 12.15 -24.07 -10.75
CA GLY A 442 11.77 -25.04 -11.77
C GLY A 442 12.16 -24.48 -13.14
N GLY A 443 13.05 -25.15 -13.86
CA GLY A 443 13.81 -24.79 -15.03
C GLY A 443 13.27 -23.73 -16.01
N SER A 444 14.11 -22.78 -16.34
CA SER A 444 14.27 -22.25 -17.68
C SER A 444 15.75 -21.89 -17.91
N ASN A 445 16.28 -22.40 -19.00
CA ASN A 445 17.71 -22.41 -19.35
C ASN A 445 18.13 -21.17 -20.16
N GLU A 446 17.52 -19.98 -19.97
CA GLU A 446 17.79 -18.82 -20.81
C GLU A 446 18.72 -17.74 -20.24
N ASP A 447 19.10 -17.79 -18.95
CA ASP A 447 19.82 -16.69 -18.30
C ASP A 447 21.36 -16.80 -18.27
N ARG A 448 21.99 -17.65 -19.06
CA ARG A 448 23.47 -17.76 -19.10
C ARG A 448 24.17 -17.00 -20.23
N LYS A 449 23.52 -16.10 -20.95
CA LYS A 449 24.16 -15.38 -22.08
C LYS A 449 24.28 -13.87 -21.96
N ASN A 450 23.89 -13.23 -20.88
CA ASN A 450 24.12 -11.78 -20.73
C ASN A 450 24.81 -11.46 -19.41
N GLY A 451 26.13 -11.54 -19.43
CA GLY A 451 26.95 -10.91 -18.40
C GLY A 451 26.80 -9.39 -18.53
N VAL A 452 26.06 -8.79 -17.63
CA VAL A 452 26.06 -7.34 -17.45
C VAL A 452 26.98 -7.04 -16.26
N HIS A 453 28.11 -6.40 -16.56
CA HIS A 453 28.96 -5.79 -15.56
C HIS A 453 28.20 -4.72 -14.77
N PRO A 454 28.40 -4.59 -13.46
CA PRO A 454 27.88 -3.46 -12.70
C PRO A 454 28.60 -2.20 -13.14
N ILE A 455 27.85 -1.21 -13.54
CA ILE A 455 28.32 0.17 -13.70
C ILE A 455 28.29 0.82 -12.32
N GLY A 456 29.43 1.40 -11.94
CA GLY A 456 29.69 2.11 -10.70
C GLY A 456 28.88 3.40 -10.48
#